data_85e0da555c7523363aeded98268b509c
#
_entry.id   85e0da555c7523363aeded98268b509c
#
_cell.length_a   1.000
_cell.length_b   1.000
_cell.length_c   1.000
_cell.angle_alpha   90.00
_cell.angle_beta   90.00
_cell.angle_gamma   90.00
#
_symmetry.space_group_name_H-M   'P 1'
#
loop_
_entity.id
_entity.type
_entity.pdbx_description
1 polymer ?
#
loop_
_entity_poly.entity_id
_entity_poly.type
_entity_poly.pdbx_seq_one_letter_code
_entity_poly.pdbx_strand_id
1 'polypeptide(L)'
;MITVVLPPHLRTLAHVTGDVKLEVAGPVTQRSVLDALEARYPMLRGTIRDHVTQERRPFLRFFACEGDLSHESPDAPLPAAVASGAEPFFIIGAIAGG
;
A
#
# COMPACT_ATOMS: atom_id res chain seq x y z
N MET A 1 14.81 -0.87 0.48
CA MET A 1 13.61 -0.23 -0.09
C MET A 1 12.40 -1.12 0.03
N ILE A 2 11.25 -0.52 0.27
CA ILE A 2 9.99 -1.25 0.33
C ILE A 2 9.46 -1.42 -1.09
N THR A 3 9.02 -2.62 -1.44
CA THR A 3 8.39 -2.89 -2.73
C THR A 3 6.87 -2.90 -2.54
N VAL A 4 6.17 -2.06 -3.30
CA VAL A 4 4.70 -2.01 -3.27
C VAL A 4 4.17 -2.43 -4.62
N VAL A 5 3.24 -3.38 -4.62
CA VAL A 5 2.57 -3.85 -5.83
C VAL A 5 1.18 -3.25 -5.86
N LEU A 6 0.91 -2.42 -6.86
CA LEU A 6 -0.38 -1.76 -7.02
C LEU A 6 -1.32 -2.58 -7.91
N PRO A 7 -2.64 -2.49 -7.69
CA PRO A 7 -3.60 -3.08 -8.62
C PRO A 7 -3.57 -2.33 -9.96
N PRO A 8 -4.00 -2.98 -11.06
CA PRO A 8 -3.88 -2.40 -12.40
C PRO A 8 -4.45 -1.00 -12.57
N HIS A 9 -5.64 -0.72 -12.01
CA HIS A 9 -6.25 0.60 -12.15
C HIS A 9 -5.45 1.70 -11.45
N LEU A 10 -4.78 1.38 -10.35
CA LEU A 10 -3.93 2.35 -9.66
C LEU A 10 -2.58 2.51 -10.35
N ARG A 11 -2.05 1.45 -10.96
CA ARG A 11 -0.85 1.58 -11.80
C ARG A 11 -1.10 2.54 -12.96
N THR A 12 -2.25 2.40 -13.60
CA THR A 12 -2.65 3.29 -14.68
C THR A 12 -2.75 4.73 -14.20
N LEU A 13 -3.40 4.93 -13.07
CA LEU A 13 -3.57 6.27 -12.50
C LEU A 13 -2.24 6.92 -12.16
N ALA A 14 -1.31 6.15 -11.59
CA ALA A 14 0.00 6.64 -11.18
C ALA A 14 1.03 6.67 -12.33
N HIS A 15 0.65 6.18 -13.51
CA HIS A 15 1.52 6.09 -14.69
C HIS A 15 2.76 5.23 -14.43
N VAL A 16 2.59 4.13 -13.70
CA VAL A 16 3.68 3.17 -13.46
C VAL A 16 3.37 1.86 -14.18
N THR A 17 4.43 1.18 -14.64
CA THR A 17 4.30 -0.05 -15.42
C THR A 17 4.66 -1.30 -14.63
N GLY A 18 5.17 -1.14 -13.42
CA GLY A 18 5.60 -2.26 -12.59
C GLY A 18 5.43 -1.94 -11.12
N ASP A 19 6.25 -2.59 -10.31
CA ASP A 19 6.21 -2.39 -8.87
C ASP A 19 6.82 -1.03 -8.49
N VAL A 20 6.34 -0.48 -7.41
CA VAL A 20 6.85 0.79 -6.87
C VAL A 20 7.87 0.48 -5.79
N LYS A 21 9.02 1.16 -5.85
CA LYS A 21 10.05 1.07 -4.81
C LYS A 21 10.01 2.36 -3.99
N LEU A 22 9.90 2.21 -2.68
CA LEU A 22 9.79 3.36 -1.77
C LEU A 22 10.84 3.28 -0.67
N GLU A 23 11.35 4.44 -0.28
CA GLU A 23 12.13 4.57 0.94
C GLU A 23 11.20 5.12 2.03
N VAL A 24 11.22 4.47 3.18
CA VAL A 24 10.42 4.87 4.33
C VAL A 24 11.36 5.15 5.47
N ALA A 25 11.34 6.38 5.97
CA ALA A 25 12.12 6.78 7.13
C ALA A 25 11.39 6.33 8.39
N GLY A 26 12.14 5.79 9.36
CA GLY A 26 11.59 5.34 10.63
C GLY A 26 10.86 4.01 10.53
N PRO A 27 9.96 3.72 11.47
CA PRO A 27 9.25 2.45 11.50
C PRO A 27 8.43 2.21 10.23
N VAL A 28 8.47 0.97 9.74
CA VAL A 28 7.72 0.57 8.54
C VAL A 28 6.36 0.03 8.97
N THR A 29 5.32 0.80 8.70
CA THR A 29 3.93 0.48 9.03
C THR A 29 3.07 0.70 7.79
N GLN A 30 1.82 0.25 7.82
CA GLN A 30 0.90 0.58 6.73
C GLN A 30 0.83 2.09 6.53
N ARG A 31 0.71 2.85 7.62
CA ARG A 31 0.62 4.30 7.55
C ARG A 31 1.86 4.91 6.90
N SER A 32 3.05 4.53 7.34
CA SER A 32 4.27 5.11 6.80
C SER A 32 4.50 4.75 5.33
N VAL A 33 4.16 3.53 4.94
CA VAL A 33 4.27 3.10 3.54
C VAL A 33 3.28 3.88 2.66
N LEU A 34 2.04 4.01 3.10
CA LEU A 34 1.04 4.74 2.33
C LEU A 34 1.32 6.24 2.29
N ASP A 35 1.85 6.81 3.39
CA ASP A 35 2.29 8.21 3.37
C ASP A 35 3.37 8.43 2.32
N ALA A 36 4.37 7.55 2.27
CA ALA A 36 5.45 7.65 1.28
C ALA A 36 4.93 7.46 -0.15
N LEU A 37 4.00 6.52 -0.33
CA LEU A 37 3.40 6.27 -1.64
C LEU A 37 2.63 7.49 -2.14
N GLU A 38 1.82 8.09 -1.27
CA GLU A 38 1.01 9.26 -1.63
C GLU A 38 1.86 10.52 -1.82
N ALA A 39 2.99 10.61 -1.11
CA ALA A 39 3.91 11.72 -1.31
C ALA A 39 4.57 11.65 -2.69
N ARG A 40 4.91 10.44 -3.13
CA ARG A 40 5.53 10.23 -4.44
C ARG A 40 4.50 10.28 -5.57
N TYR A 41 3.30 9.80 -5.32
CA TYR A 41 2.22 9.75 -6.30
C TYR A 41 0.97 10.43 -5.74
N PRO A 42 0.95 11.78 -5.73
CA PRO A 42 -0.17 12.52 -5.12
C PRO A 42 -1.54 12.20 -5.70
N MET A 43 -1.59 11.73 -6.95
CA MET A 43 -2.84 11.34 -7.58
C MET A 43 -3.48 10.11 -6.91
N LEU A 44 -2.74 9.38 -6.09
CA LEU A 44 -3.27 8.23 -5.36
C LEU A 44 -3.97 8.61 -4.06
N ARG A 45 -3.88 9.86 -3.63
CA ARG A 45 -4.58 10.29 -2.41
C ARG A 45 -6.07 10.06 -2.54
N GLY A 46 -6.66 9.46 -1.51
CA GLY A 46 -8.08 9.16 -1.47
C GLY A 46 -8.49 7.92 -2.25
N THR A 47 -7.58 7.27 -2.98
CA THR A 47 -7.92 6.08 -3.76
C THR A 47 -7.71 4.79 -2.97
N ILE A 48 -6.76 4.77 -2.06
CA ILE A 48 -6.41 3.59 -1.26
C ILE A 48 -7.01 3.68 0.13
N ARG A 49 -6.91 4.88 0.70
CA ARG A 49 -7.50 5.19 2.01
C ARG A 49 -8.17 6.54 1.92
N ASP A 50 -9.17 6.76 2.76
CA ASP A 50 -9.85 8.05 2.83
C ASP A 50 -8.82 9.11 3.23
N HIS A 51 -8.78 10.24 2.50
CA HIS A 51 -7.74 11.25 2.73
C HIS A 51 -7.98 12.06 4.01
N VAL A 52 -9.18 12.02 4.56
CA VAL A 52 -9.52 12.72 5.82
C VAL A 52 -9.34 11.78 7.02
N THR A 53 -10.01 10.61 6.97
CA THR A 53 -9.98 9.66 8.09
C THR A 53 -8.76 8.75 8.08
N GLN A 54 -8.09 8.62 6.95
CA GLN A 54 -6.97 7.71 6.75
C GLN A 54 -7.36 6.23 6.88
N GLU A 55 -8.65 5.93 6.81
CA GLU A 55 -9.13 4.56 6.85
C GLU A 55 -9.05 3.92 5.47
N ARG A 56 -8.68 2.63 5.43
CA ARG A 56 -8.62 1.85 4.21
C ARG A 56 -9.99 1.85 3.53
N ARG A 57 -10.00 2.03 2.22
CA ARG A 57 -11.22 1.95 1.44
C ARG A 57 -11.76 0.52 1.44
N PRO A 58 -13.09 0.32 1.47
CA PRO A 58 -13.68 -1.02 1.61
C PRO A 58 -13.29 -2.03 0.53
N PHE A 59 -13.02 -1.55 -0.69
CA PHE A 59 -12.71 -2.43 -1.81
C PHE A 59 -11.22 -2.68 -2.02
N LEU A 60 -10.39 -2.16 -1.12
CA LEU A 60 -8.95 -2.39 -1.18
C LEU A 60 -8.52 -3.25 -0.02
N ARG A 61 -7.56 -4.15 -0.29
CA ARG A 61 -7.00 -5.02 0.72
C ARG A 61 -5.49 -4.98 0.67
N PHE A 62 -4.88 -5.22 1.83
CA PHE A 62 -3.44 -5.24 1.98
C PHE A 62 -2.98 -6.65 2.30
N PHE A 63 -1.99 -7.13 1.54
CA PHE A 63 -1.41 -8.46 1.73
C PHE A 63 0.09 -8.38 1.78
N ALA A 64 0.70 -9.22 2.61
CA ALA A 64 2.14 -9.43 2.62
C ALA A 64 2.43 -10.75 3.31
N CYS A 65 3.51 -11.41 2.92
CA CYS A 65 3.93 -12.68 3.55
C CYS A 65 2.79 -13.69 3.65
N GLU A 66 1.99 -13.78 2.58
CA GLU A 66 0.88 -14.72 2.46
C GLU A 66 -0.28 -14.46 3.43
N GLY A 67 -0.32 -13.29 4.06
CA GLY A 67 -1.37 -12.92 5.00
C GLY A 67 -2.12 -11.67 4.60
N ASP A 68 -3.40 -11.60 4.95
CA ASP A 68 -4.23 -10.42 4.77
C ASP A 68 -4.00 -9.49 5.95
N LEU A 69 -3.45 -8.31 5.69
CA LEU A 69 -3.15 -7.32 6.71
C LEU A 69 -4.17 -6.18 6.76
N SER A 70 -5.28 -6.32 6.03
CA SER A 70 -6.27 -5.24 5.87
C SER A 70 -6.89 -4.80 7.20
N HIS A 71 -7.00 -5.68 8.16
CA HIS A 71 -7.61 -5.40 9.47
C HIS A 71 -6.59 -5.12 10.57
N GLU A 72 -5.31 -5.11 10.23
CA GLU A 72 -4.27 -4.74 11.19
C GLU A 72 -4.28 -3.23 11.43
N SER A 73 -3.83 -2.81 12.61
CA SER A 73 -3.69 -1.39 12.89
C SER A 73 -2.74 -0.75 11.86
N PRO A 74 -3.09 0.44 11.33
CA PRO A 74 -2.19 1.16 10.43
C PRO A 74 -0.83 1.50 11.06
N ASP A 75 -0.76 1.51 12.37
CA ASP A 75 0.46 1.85 13.10
C ASP A 75 1.23 0.63 13.59
N ALA A 76 0.70 -0.58 13.36
CA ALA A 76 1.41 -1.81 13.70
C ALA A 76 2.60 -2.01 12.76
N PRO A 77 3.74 -2.48 13.28
CA PRO A 77 4.88 -2.79 12.42
C PRO A 77 4.52 -3.83 11.37
N LEU A 78 4.94 -3.59 10.13
CA LEU A 78 4.81 -4.60 9.08
C LEU A 78 5.86 -5.69 9.30
N PRO A 79 5.64 -6.88 8.70
CA PRO A 79 6.63 -7.96 8.80
C PRO A 79 8.02 -7.50 8.39
N ALA A 80 9.04 -8.03 9.07
CA ALA A 80 10.44 -7.67 8.79
C ALA A 80 10.81 -7.90 7.33
N ALA A 81 10.25 -8.92 6.69
CA ALA A 81 10.51 -9.22 5.29
C ALA A 81 10.00 -8.11 4.36
N VAL A 82 8.90 -7.43 4.73
CA VAL A 82 8.42 -6.27 3.98
C VAL A 82 9.35 -5.08 4.21
N ALA A 83 9.73 -4.84 5.45
CA ALA A 83 10.60 -3.73 5.80
C ALA A 83 11.97 -3.83 5.11
N SER A 84 12.48 -5.04 4.93
CA SER A 84 13.77 -5.28 4.27
C SER A 84 13.67 -5.24 2.74
N GLY A 85 12.46 -5.30 2.19
CA GLY A 85 12.24 -5.40 0.75
C GLY A 85 12.31 -6.83 0.22
N ALA A 86 12.47 -7.83 1.09
CA ALA A 86 12.53 -9.24 0.67
C ALA A 86 11.16 -9.73 0.17
N GLU A 87 10.08 -9.22 0.76
CA GLU A 87 8.71 -9.54 0.36
C GLU A 87 7.96 -8.26 0.02
N PRO A 88 7.15 -8.27 -1.02
CA PRO A 88 6.39 -7.08 -1.40
C PRO A 88 5.19 -6.85 -0.51
N PHE A 89 4.76 -5.58 -0.45
CA PHE A 89 3.49 -5.19 0.13
C PHE A 89 2.49 -5.04 -1.00
N PHE A 90 1.46 -5.88 -1.00
CA PHE A 90 0.45 -5.87 -2.07
C PHE A 90 -0.73 -5.00 -1.70
N ILE A 91 -1.13 -4.14 -2.62
CA ILE A 91 -2.41 -3.45 -2.54
C ILE A 91 -3.28 -4.07 -3.62
N ILE A 92 -4.35 -4.73 -3.21
CA ILE A 92 -5.21 -5.49 -4.11
C ILE A 92 -6.58 -4.82 -4.16
N GLY A 93 -7.06 -4.56 -5.37
CA GLY A 93 -8.39 -4.03 -5.55
C GLY A 93 -9.40 -5.17 -5.70
N ALA A 94 -10.40 -5.19 -4.82
CA ALA A 94 -11.55 -6.06 -4.99
C ALA A 94 -12.54 -5.32 -5.88
N ILE A 95 -12.69 -5.77 -7.12
CA ILE A 95 -13.60 -5.14 -8.05
C ILE A 95 -14.98 -5.73 -7.83
N ALA A 96 -15.93 -4.88 -7.42
CA ALA A 96 -17.30 -5.32 -7.25
C ALA A 96 -17.86 -5.78 -8.59
N GLY A 97 -18.40 -6.99 -8.64
CA GLY A 97 -18.98 -7.55 -9.86
C GLY A 97 -17.98 -8.13 -10.84
N GLY A 98 -16.72 -8.18 -10.46
CA GLY A 98 -15.70 -8.71 -11.36
C GLY A 98 -14.71 -9.54 -10.64
#